data_d603b8a8f183b4403da8f15217775372
#
_entry.id   d603b8a8f183b4403da8f15217775372
#
_cell.length_a   1.000
_cell.length_b   1.000
_cell.length_c   1.000
_cell.angle_alpha   90.00
_cell.angle_beta   90.00
_cell.angle_gamma   90.00
#
_symmetry.space_group_name_H-M   'P 1'
#
loop_
_entity.id
_entity.type
_entity.pdbx_description
1 polymer ?
#
loop_
_entity_poly.entity_id
_entity_poly.type
_entity_poly.pdbx_seq_one_letter_code
_entity_poly.pdbx_strand_id
1 'polypeptide(L)'
;MAVPDPLFTAGCMQLSNELPNSICIVRLSAIGDVCHVLAVVQAIQKYYPNAAITWVIGRVEHALLGDLPGIEFIVFDKVKGLRAYYDVKKQLGTRPAFDALLQMQTSMRANLLGGLLNAKRKIGFPVGLGKELHNVVVREHANSSDAFHVLDVFKEFAYALGVPAFDATWSIPISRRDQLTASALVHGEPGYVLLAPSASHDERIWMPERYAAVADNCHARGLRVAVTGSAAPREMDLASLICDLADGTLINVAGQTSLKELLALCRHARLVIGPDSGTLHMAITQKTPVVGLYAHSNP
;
A
#
# COMPACT_ATOMS: atom_id res chain seq x y z
N MET A 1 2.56 36.47 49.99
CA MET A 1 1.24 36.45 49.28
C MET A 1 1.47 37.05 47.93
N ALA A 2 1.66 36.23 46.91
CA ALA A 2 1.73 36.62 45.53
C ALA A 2 0.57 35.96 44.80
N VAL A 3 -0.29 36.79 44.19
CA VAL A 3 -1.47 36.40 43.43
C VAL A 3 -0.97 35.89 42.07
N PRO A 4 -1.40 34.71 41.58
CA PRO A 4 -1.05 34.28 40.25
C PRO A 4 -1.93 34.95 39.19
N ASP A 5 -1.26 35.42 38.12
CA ASP A 5 -1.81 36.09 36.95
C ASP A 5 -2.70 35.12 36.12
N PRO A 6 -3.93 35.51 35.74
CA PRO A 6 -4.84 34.65 34.99
C PRO A 6 -4.79 34.97 33.47
N LEU A 7 -3.69 34.69 32.79
CA LEU A 7 -3.59 34.85 31.32
C LEU A 7 -2.84 33.70 30.63
N PHE A 8 -3.32 32.50 30.80
CA PHE A 8 -3.06 31.42 29.85
C PHE A 8 -4.35 30.58 29.66
N THR A 9 -5.35 31.19 29.06
CA THR A 9 -6.42 30.42 28.42
C THR A 9 -5.87 29.93 27.09
N ALA A 10 -5.27 28.73 27.08
CA ALA A 10 -5.02 27.96 25.87
C ALA A 10 -6.36 27.82 25.15
N GLY A 11 -6.43 28.38 23.96
CA GLY A 11 -7.55 28.21 23.04
C GLY A 11 -7.72 26.71 22.74
N CYS A 12 -8.55 26.05 23.54
CA CYS A 12 -9.06 24.74 23.23
C CYS A 12 -9.94 24.90 21.98
N MET A 13 -9.36 24.66 20.82
CA MET A 13 -10.10 24.57 19.56
C MET A 13 -11.13 23.46 19.77
N GLN A 14 -12.40 23.83 19.92
CA GLN A 14 -13.51 22.88 19.98
C GLN A 14 -13.47 22.08 18.66
N LEU A 15 -12.87 20.89 18.70
CA LEU A 15 -13.08 19.86 17.72
C LEU A 15 -14.58 19.59 17.72
N SER A 16 -15.26 19.87 16.62
CA SER A 16 -16.65 19.48 16.43
C SER A 16 -16.76 17.99 16.71
N ASN A 17 -17.51 17.64 17.76
CA ASN A 17 -17.70 16.26 18.27
C ASN A 17 -18.56 15.40 17.31
N GLU A 18 -18.75 15.82 16.07
CA GLU A 18 -19.51 15.06 15.08
C GLU A 18 -18.60 14.00 14.45
N LEU A 19 -19.03 12.75 14.60
CA LEU A 19 -18.37 11.61 13.94
C LEU A 19 -18.42 11.82 12.43
N PRO A 20 -17.32 11.54 11.70
CA PRO A 20 -17.31 11.73 10.26
C PRO A 20 -18.25 10.72 9.57
N ASN A 21 -19.18 11.22 8.77
CA ASN A 21 -20.09 10.40 7.95
C ASN A 21 -19.51 10.12 6.55
N SER A 22 -18.53 10.91 6.11
CA SER A 22 -17.92 10.79 4.79
C SER A 22 -16.42 11.07 4.86
N ILE A 23 -15.60 10.10 4.44
CA ILE A 23 -14.15 10.17 4.49
C ILE A 23 -13.58 9.91 3.11
N CYS A 24 -12.74 10.82 2.61
CA CYS A 24 -12.01 10.65 1.36
C CYS A 24 -10.53 10.36 1.64
N ILE A 25 -9.99 9.35 0.97
CA ILE A 25 -8.60 8.96 1.06
C ILE A 25 -7.93 9.24 -0.28
N VAL A 26 -6.80 9.93 -0.28
CA VAL A 26 -5.97 10.17 -1.46
C VAL A 26 -4.65 9.43 -1.30
N ARG A 27 -4.57 8.25 -1.92
CA ARG A 27 -3.34 7.46 -2.06
C ARG A 27 -3.34 6.76 -3.40
N LEU A 28 -2.53 7.22 -4.34
CA LEU A 28 -2.54 6.77 -5.73
C LEU A 28 -1.58 5.60 -5.98
N SER A 29 -0.47 5.53 -5.26
CA SER A 29 0.64 4.58 -5.44
C SER A 29 1.62 4.64 -4.24
N ALA A 30 2.53 3.68 -4.04
CA ALA A 30 2.73 2.46 -4.81
C ALA A 30 2.03 1.26 -4.13
N ILE A 31 2.15 0.04 -4.71
CA ILE A 31 1.52 -1.19 -4.17
C ILE A 31 1.87 -1.41 -2.69
N GLY A 32 3.16 -1.29 -2.31
CA GLY A 32 3.56 -1.44 -0.90
C GLY A 32 2.85 -0.44 0.02
N ASP A 33 2.83 0.83 -0.37
CA ASP A 33 2.18 1.88 0.42
C ASP A 33 0.66 1.70 0.53
N VAL A 34 -0.02 1.27 -0.55
CA VAL A 34 -1.47 1.03 -0.46
C VAL A 34 -1.78 -0.18 0.42
N CYS A 35 -0.86 -1.15 0.54
CA CYS A 35 -0.98 -2.22 1.53
C CYS A 35 -0.93 -1.67 2.96
N HIS A 36 -0.02 -0.73 3.26
CA HIS A 36 0.02 -0.07 4.57
C HIS A 36 -1.23 0.76 4.83
N VAL A 37 -1.64 1.59 3.86
CA VAL A 37 -2.83 2.43 3.97
C VAL A 37 -4.09 1.58 4.15
N LEU A 38 -4.18 0.40 3.54
CA LEU A 38 -5.32 -0.50 3.69
C LEU A 38 -5.57 -0.88 5.16
N ALA A 39 -4.53 -1.18 5.94
CA ALA A 39 -4.69 -1.48 7.37
C ALA A 39 -5.33 -0.31 8.13
N VAL A 40 -4.93 0.92 7.81
CA VAL A 40 -5.51 2.14 8.38
C VAL A 40 -6.97 2.31 7.95
N VAL A 41 -7.27 2.10 6.68
CA VAL A 41 -8.65 2.20 6.14
C VAL A 41 -9.57 1.17 6.80
N GLN A 42 -9.11 -0.06 6.96
CA GLN A 42 -9.89 -1.11 7.62
C GLN A 42 -10.11 -0.83 9.12
N ALA A 43 -9.14 -0.21 9.80
CA ALA A 43 -9.33 0.26 11.16
C ALA A 43 -10.37 1.39 11.25
N ILE A 44 -10.33 2.33 10.29
CA ILE A 44 -11.33 3.41 10.18
C ILE A 44 -12.72 2.82 9.90
N GLN A 45 -12.87 1.87 8.97
CA GLN A 45 -14.15 1.18 8.70
C GLN A 45 -14.71 0.49 9.94
N LYS A 46 -13.84 -0.18 10.69
CA LYS A 46 -14.25 -0.87 11.90
C LYS A 46 -14.74 0.10 13.01
N TYR A 47 -14.09 1.25 13.13
CA TYR A 47 -14.41 2.25 14.16
C TYR A 47 -15.59 3.13 13.76
N TYR A 48 -15.71 3.48 12.48
CA TYR A 48 -16.81 4.26 11.90
C TYR A 48 -17.60 3.43 10.88
N PRO A 49 -18.39 2.42 11.31
CA PRO A 49 -19.05 1.48 10.42
C PRO A 49 -20.11 2.11 9.51
N ASN A 50 -20.60 3.29 9.86
CA ASN A 50 -21.60 4.04 9.09
C ASN A 50 -20.97 5.12 8.19
N ALA A 51 -19.66 5.36 8.26
CA ALA A 51 -19.00 6.34 7.42
C ALA A 51 -18.85 5.84 5.98
N ALA A 52 -19.27 6.64 5.02
CA ALA A 52 -19.00 6.39 3.61
C ALA A 52 -17.51 6.68 3.31
N ILE A 53 -16.78 5.66 2.88
CA ILE A 53 -15.36 5.79 2.54
C ILE A 53 -15.19 5.83 1.01
N THR A 54 -14.58 6.89 0.51
CA THR A 54 -14.18 7.03 -0.89
C THR A 54 -12.66 7.03 -0.95
N TRP A 55 -12.08 6.15 -1.77
CA TRP A 55 -10.63 6.09 -1.97
C TRP A 55 -10.26 6.47 -3.42
N VAL A 56 -9.56 7.59 -3.58
CA VAL A 56 -8.97 7.96 -4.87
C VAL A 56 -7.63 7.24 -5.00
N ILE A 57 -7.57 6.30 -5.93
CA ILE A 57 -6.51 5.30 -6.06
C ILE A 57 -5.97 5.25 -7.49
N GLY A 58 -4.72 4.82 -7.67
CA GLY A 58 -4.14 4.58 -8.99
C GLY A 58 -4.74 3.34 -9.66
N ARG A 59 -4.64 3.29 -10.99
CA ARG A 59 -5.21 2.19 -11.79
C ARG A 59 -4.60 0.83 -11.45
N VAL A 60 -3.28 0.78 -11.20
CA VAL A 60 -2.57 -0.46 -10.88
C VAL A 60 -2.98 -0.95 -9.49
N GLU A 61 -3.00 -0.04 -8.54
CA GLU A 61 -3.37 -0.32 -7.15
C GLU A 61 -4.84 -0.72 -7.01
N HIS A 62 -5.71 -0.14 -7.84
CA HIS A 62 -7.11 -0.52 -7.94
C HIS A 62 -7.29 -1.98 -8.40
N ALA A 63 -6.43 -2.49 -9.28
CA ALA A 63 -6.49 -3.89 -9.70
C ALA A 63 -6.24 -4.87 -8.53
N LEU A 64 -5.55 -4.42 -7.47
CA LEU A 64 -5.35 -5.21 -6.25
C LEU A 64 -6.49 -5.05 -5.25
N LEU A 65 -7.02 -3.84 -5.07
CA LEU A 65 -7.89 -3.48 -3.94
C LEU A 65 -9.33 -3.15 -4.33
N GLY A 66 -9.64 -3.03 -5.63
CA GLY A 66 -10.91 -2.46 -6.11
C GLY A 66 -12.18 -3.26 -5.78
N ASP A 67 -12.04 -4.47 -5.27
CA ASP A 67 -13.15 -5.34 -4.82
C ASP A 67 -13.32 -5.38 -3.28
N LEU A 68 -12.63 -4.49 -2.56
CA LEU A 68 -12.81 -4.37 -1.12
C LEU A 68 -14.24 -3.88 -0.78
N PRO A 69 -14.94 -4.56 0.13
CA PRO A 69 -16.29 -4.17 0.49
C PRO A 69 -16.32 -2.86 1.29
N GLY A 70 -17.38 -2.07 1.09
CA GLY A 70 -17.63 -0.85 1.86
C GLY A 70 -16.73 0.34 1.51
N ILE A 71 -15.98 0.26 0.41
CA ILE A 71 -15.15 1.35 -0.11
C ILE A 71 -15.57 1.68 -1.53
N GLU A 72 -15.88 2.95 -1.78
CA GLU A 72 -16.05 3.46 -3.13
C GLU A 72 -14.68 3.84 -3.70
N PHE A 73 -14.27 3.23 -4.80
CA PHE A 73 -13.03 3.56 -5.46
C PHE A 73 -13.24 4.51 -6.62
N ILE A 74 -12.40 5.55 -6.67
CA ILE A 74 -12.30 6.47 -7.81
C ILE A 74 -10.90 6.31 -8.40
N VAL A 75 -10.84 5.83 -9.62
CA VAL A 75 -9.55 5.53 -10.28
C VAL A 75 -8.95 6.78 -10.89
N PHE A 76 -7.77 7.15 -10.43
CA PHE A 76 -6.92 8.15 -11.05
C PHE A 76 -5.95 7.49 -12.04
N ASP A 77 -6.24 7.65 -13.33
CA ASP A 77 -5.37 7.10 -14.39
C ASP A 77 -4.32 8.14 -14.82
N LYS A 78 -3.09 7.99 -14.30
CA LYS A 78 -1.98 8.91 -14.57
C LYS A 78 -1.63 9.05 -16.07
N VAL A 79 -1.97 8.06 -16.90
CA VAL A 79 -1.68 8.08 -18.34
C VAL A 79 -2.52 9.14 -19.06
N LYS A 80 -3.70 9.47 -18.51
CA LYS A 80 -4.59 10.49 -19.07
C LYS A 80 -4.15 11.94 -18.79
N GLY A 81 -3.04 12.16 -18.08
CA GLY A 81 -2.55 13.51 -17.77
C GLY A 81 -3.58 14.37 -17.07
N LEU A 82 -3.81 15.61 -17.54
CA LEU A 82 -4.78 16.53 -16.93
C LEU A 82 -6.22 16.03 -16.98
N ARG A 83 -6.56 15.20 -17.96
CA ARG A 83 -7.90 14.62 -18.07
C ARG A 83 -8.24 13.73 -16.87
N ALA A 84 -7.25 13.09 -16.24
CA ALA A 84 -7.47 12.28 -15.04
C ALA A 84 -8.09 13.09 -13.89
N TYR A 85 -7.67 14.35 -13.70
CA TYR A 85 -8.22 15.23 -12.68
C TYR A 85 -9.69 15.61 -12.98
N TYR A 86 -9.97 15.88 -14.24
CA TYR A 86 -11.34 16.14 -14.68
C TYR A 86 -12.23 14.92 -14.48
N ASP A 87 -11.74 13.71 -14.85
CA ASP A 87 -12.48 12.47 -14.70
C ASP A 87 -12.83 12.21 -13.21
N VAL A 88 -11.89 12.41 -12.29
CA VAL A 88 -12.13 12.29 -10.83
C VAL A 88 -13.17 13.31 -10.37
N LYS A 89 -13.02 14.58 -10.76
CA LYS A 89 -13.96 15.63 -10.40
C LYS A 89 -15.36 15.33 -10.93
N LYS A 90 -15.46 14.84 -12.17
CA LYS A 90 -16.73 14.45 -12.78
C LYS A 90 -17.39 13.29 -12.04
N GLN A 91 -16.63 12.25 -11.63
CA GLN A 91 -17.14 11.10 -10.86
C GLN A 91 -17.64 11.52 -9.47
N LEU A 92 -16.96 12.45 -8.82
CA LEU A 92 -17.43 13.02 -7.56
C LEU A 92 -18.66 13.90 -7.73
N GLY A 93 -18.83 14.52 -8.91
CA GLY A 93 -20.02 15.31 -9.26
C GLY A 93 -20.24 16.49 -8.32
N THR A 94 -21.51 16.71 -7.96
CA THR A 94 -21.97 17.79 -7.06
C THR A 94 -22.08 17.30 -5.60
N ARG A 95 -21.32 16.28 -5.21
CA ARG A 95 -21.35 15.76 -3.82
C ARG A 95 -21.03 16.87 -2.83
N PRO A 96 -21.64 16.81 -1.63
CA PRO A 96 -21.23 17.66 -0.51
C PRO A 96 -19.73 17.50 -0.22
N ALA A 97 -19.16 18.48 0.47
CA ALA A 97 -17.79 18.35 0.97
C ALA A 97 -17.68 17.14 1.91
N PHE A 98 -16.62 16.37 1.76
CA PHE A 98 -16.30 15.28 2.70
C PHE A 98 -16.10 15.85 4.10
N ASP A 99 -16.47 15.10 5.12
CA ASP A 99 -16.18 15.51 6.50
C ASP A 99 -14.69 15.52 6.76
N ALA A 100 -13.97 14.51 6.24
CA ALA A 100 -12.51 14.46 6.29
C ALA A 100 -11.90 13.97 4.97
N LEU A 101 -10.76 14.55 4.61
CA LEU A 101 -9.88 14.08 3.53
C LEU A 101 -8.52 13.73 4.14
N LEU A 102 -8.09 12.49 3.94
CA LEU A 102 -6.78 12.01 4.32
C LEU A 102 -5.84 12.07 3.11
N GLN A 103 -4.95 13.06 3.11
CA GLN A 103 -3.95 13.26 2.05
C GLN A 103 -2.71 12.41 2.34
N MET A 104 -2.80 11.11 2.05
CA MET A 104 -1.82 10.10 2.40
C MET A 104 -0.73 9.92 1.34
N GLN A 105 -0.52 10.93 0.49
CA GLN A 105 0.56 10.96 -0.50
C GLN A 105 1.05 12.39 -0.71
N THR A 106 2.38 12.58 -0.78
CA THR A 106 3.03 13.90 -0.84
C THR A 106 3.46 14.31 -2.25
N SER A 107 3.27 13.47 -3.28
CA SER A 107 3.66 13.82 -4.65
C SER A 107 2.83 15.00 -5.19
N MET A 108 3.42 15.83 -6.06
CA MET A 108 2.76 16.95 -6.73
C MET A 108 1.40 16.57 -7.30
N ARG A 109 1.34 15.41 -7.97
CA ARG A 109 0.09 14.88 -8.57
C ARG A 109 -1.00 14.65 -7.54
N ALA A 110 -0.66 14.02 -6.42
CA ALA A 110 -1.61 13.76 -5.33
C ALA A 110 -2.02 15.07 -4.63
N ASN A 111 -1.09 16.01 -4.45
CA ASN A 111 -1.37 17.30 -3.84
C ASN A 111 -2.30 18.15 -4.71
N LEU A 112 -2.09 18.22 -6.03
CA LEU A 112 -3.01 18.88 -6.95
C LEU A 112 -4.40 18.27 -6.87
N LEU A 113 -4.48 16.93 -6.82
CA LEU A 113 -5.75 16.23 -6.68
C LEU A 113 -6.44 16.59 -5.37
N GLY A 114 -5.75 16.48 -4.22
CA GLY A 114 -6.28 16.84 -2.91
C GLY A 114 -6.72 18.31 -2.82
N GLY A 115 -6.06 19.21 -3.58
CA GLY A 115 -6.47 20.61 -3.72
C GLY A 115 -7.83 20.77 -4.40
N LEU A 116 -8.15 19.93 -5.39
CA LEU A 116 -9.41 19.95 -6.13
C LEU A 116 -10.59 19.32 -5.37
N LEU A 117 -10.34 18.55 -4.33
CA LEU A 117 -11.35 17.85 -3.55
C LEU A 117 -11.84 18.72 -2.39
N ASN A 118 -13.16 18.81 -2.22
CA ASN A 118 -13.77 19.59 -1.13
C ASN A 118 -13.91 18.74 0.12
N ALA A 119 -13.34 19.19 1.23
CA ALA A 119 -13.49 18.58 2.54
C ALA A 119 -13.49 19.62 3.65
N LYS A 120 -14.22 19.38 4.73
CA LYS A 120 -14.26 20.24 5.93
C LYS A 120 -12.90 20.22 6.64
N ARG A 121 -12.33 19.01 6.78
CA ARG A 121 -10.99 18.78 7.34
C ARG A 121 -10.10 18.15 6.26
N LYS A 122 -8.88 18.65 6.09
CA LYS A 122 -7.86 18.07 5.21
C LYS A 122 -6.64 17.77 6.04
N ILE A 123 -6.43 16.49 6.31
CA ILE A 123 -5.37 15.95 7.17
C ILE A 123 -4.24 15.43 6.28
N GLY A 124 -3.03 15.88 6.52
CA GLY A 124 -1.84 15.47 5.79
C GLY A 124 -0.73 14.93 6.69
N PHE A 125 0.41 14.65 6.07
CA PHE A 125 1.60 14.21 6.79
C PHE A 125 2.07 15.27 7.78
N PRO A 126 2.82 14.86 8.83
CA PRO A 126 3.48 15.77 9.75
C PRO A 126 4.26 16.87 9.04
N VAL A 127 4.33 18.03 9.67
CA VAL A 127 5.15 19.15 9.18
C VAL A 127 6.60 18.67 9.03
N GLY A 128 7.19 18.88 7.85
CA GLY A 128 8.55 18.42 7.52
C GLY A 128 8.60 17.14 6.69
N LEU A 129 7.58 16.28 6.75
CA LEU A 129 7.45 15.12 5.83
C LEU A 129 6.66 15.46 4.56
N GLY A 130 5.92 16.56 4.57
CA GLY A 130 5.22 17.08 3.40
C GLY A 130 6.19 17.57 2.34
N LYS A 131 6.02 17.10 1.10
CA LYS A 131 6.81 17.55 -0.06
C LYS A 131 5.96 18.46 -0.94
N GLU A 132 6.63 19.30 -1.73
CA GLU A 132 6.04 20.14 -2.74
C GLU A 132 4.91 21.04 -2.16
N LEU A 133 3.70 21.02 -2.74
CA LEU A 133 2.57 21.83 -2.31
C LEU A 133 1.76 21.21 -1.16
N HIS A 134 2.26 20.17 -0.48
CA HIS A 134 1.49 19.42 0.51
C HIS A 134 0.90 20.33 1.61
N ASN A 135 1.74 21.16 2.23
CA ASN A 135 1.32 22.08 3.31
C ASN A 135 0.38 23.21 2.85
N VAL A 136 0.23 23.43 1.54
CA VAL A 136 -0.75 24.36 0.99
C VAL A 136 -2.12 23.70 0.87
N VAL A 137 -2.16 22.41 0.61
CA VAL A 137 -3.38 21.63 0.40
C VAL A 137 -4.01 21.20 1.72
N VAL A 138 -3.18 20.78 2.68
CA VAL A 138 -3.66 20.33 3.99
C VAL A 138 -3.65 21.46 5.01
N ARG A 139 -4.60 21.42 5.93
CA ARG A 139 -4.72 22.41 7.02
C ARG A 139 -4.46 21.79 8.38
N GLU A 140 -4.59 20.48 8.49
CA GLU A 140 -4.30 19.69 9.68
C GLU A 140 -3.19 18.70 9.35
N HIS A 141 -2.36 18.42 10.33
CA HIS A 141 -1.26 17.48 10.18
C HIS A 141 -1.43 16.33 11.17
N ALA A 142 -1.21 15.11 10.69
CA ALA A 142 -1.03 13.97 11.56
C ALA A 142 0.16 14.21 12.50
N ASN A 143 0.16 13.61 13.67
CA ASN A 143 1.26 13.80 14.60
C ASN A 143 2.57 13.26 14.03
N SER A 144 3.67 13.89 14.40
CA SER A 144 4.99 13.28 14.15
C SER A 144 5.14 12.13 15.13
N SER A 145 5.21 10.92 14.62
CA SER A 145 5.67 9.79 15.43
C SER A 145 7.20 9.71 15.31
N ASP A 146 7.88 9.42 16.42
CA ASP A 146 9.29 8.99 16.39
C ASP A 146 9.45 7.60 15.77
N ALA A 147 8.38 7.08 15.17
CA ALA A 147 8.31 5.76 14.60
C ALA A 147 9.16 5.67 13.33
N PHE A 148 10.05 4.69 13.32
CA PHE A 148 10.91 4.39 12.18
C PHE A 148 10.17 3.64 11.05
N HIS A 149 8.97 3.10 11.32
CA HIS A 149 8.25 2.29 10.34
C HIS A 149 7.15 3.08 9.63
N VAL A 150 7.08 2.97 8.31
CA VAL A 150 6.14 3.69 7.43
C VAL A 150 4.67 3.47 7.83
N LEU A 151 4.31 2.26 8.26
CA LEU A 151 2.94 1.96 8.72
C LEU A 151 2.54 2.81 9.92
N ASP A 152 3.46 3.07 10.86
CA ASP A 152 3.13 3.84 12.05
C ASP A 152 2.86 5.31 11.70
N VAL A 153 3.58 5.86 10.72
CA VAL A 153 3.26 7.18 10.15
C VAL A 153 1.85 7.20 9.54
N PHE A 154 1.45 6.12 8.88
CA PHE A 154 0.08 6.03 8.33
C PHE A 154 -0.99 5.85 9.42
N LYS A 155 -0.70 5.17 10.53
CA LYS A 155 -1.64 5.05 11.66
C LYS A 155 -2.02 6.41 12.26
N GLU A 156 -1.10 7.39 12.25
CA GLU A 156 -1.36 8.73 12.75
C GLU A 156 -2.53 9.43 12.04
N PHE A 157 -2.82 9.08 10.79
CA PHE A 157 -4.00 9.58 10.09
C PHE A 157 -5.32 9.06 10.70
N ALA A 158 -5.35 7.81 11.15
CA ALA A 158 -6.51 7.28 11.85
C ALA A 158 -6.65 7.90 13.24
N TYR A 159 -5.54 8.09 13.96
CA TYR A 159 -5.53 8.75 15.26
C TYR A 159 -6.00 10.20 15.17
N ALA A 160 -5.64 10.93 14.10
CA ALA A 160 -6.13 12.28 13.83
C ALA A 160 -7.65 12.34 13.57
N LEU A 161 -8.26 11.22 13.17
CA LEU A 161 -9.72 11.07 13.10
C LEU A 161 -10.36 10.65 14.41
N GLY A 162 -9.58 10.36 15.46
CA GLY A 162 -10.08 9.88 16.75
C GLY A 162 -10.19 8.35 16.86
N VAL A 163 -9.68 7.60 15.89
CA VAL A 163 -9.59 6.13 16.01
C VAL A 163 -8.57 5.79 17.10
N PRO A 164 -8.89 4.92 18.07
CA PRO A 164 -7.92 4.51 19.08
C PRO A 164 -6.79 3.66 18.49
N ALA A 165 -5.75 3.42 19.29
CA ALA A 165 -4.66 2.54 18.89
C ALA A 165 -5.17 1.16 18.45
N PHE A 166 -4.61 0.62 17.38
CA PHE A 166 -5.02 -0.65 16.77
C PHE A 166 -3.85 -1.45 16.24
N ASP A 167 -4.01 -2.76 16.24
CA ASP A 167 -3.12 -3.66 15.53
C ASP A 167 -3.48 -3.71 14.06
N ALA A 168 -2.46 -3.63 13.19
CA ALA A 168 -2.67 -3.68 11.76
C ALA A 168 -3.15 -5.06 11.33
N THR A 169 -4.27 -5.09 10.65
CA THR A 169 -4.84 -6.29 10.04
C THR A 169 -5.17 -6.01 8.59
N TRP A 170 -5.13 -7.05 7.76
CA TRP A 170 -5.44 -6.96 6.34
C TRP A 170 -6.43 -8.04 5.94
N SER A 171 -7.44 -7.65 5.18
CA SER A 171 -8.39 -8.55 4.54
C SER A 171 -8.55 -8.11 3.09
N ILE A 172 -7.86 -8.78 2.18
CA ILE A 172 -7.95 -8.53 0.73
C ILE A 172 -8.65 -9.75 0.11
N PRO A 173 -9.81 -9.57 -0.54
CA PRO A 173 -10.50 -10.67 -1.21
C PRO A 173 -9.64 -11.27 -2.32
N ILE A 174 -9.63 -12.60 -2.41
CA ILE A 174 -9.02 -13.34 -3.52
C ILE A 174 -10.11 -14.29 -4.04
N SER A 175 -10.48 -14.11 -5.30
CA SER A 175 -11.52 -14.95 -5.89
C SER A 175 -11.07 -16.41 -6.02
N ARG A 176 -12.02 -17.35 -6.06
CA ARG A 176 -11.70 -18.75 -6.32
C ARG A 176 -10.98 -18.94 -7.66
N ARG A 177 -11.33 -18.13 -8.66
CA ARG A 177 -10.67 -18.15 -9.97
C ARG A 177 -9.19 -17.78 -9.84
N ASP A 178 -8.86 -16.67 -9.18
CA ASP A 178 -7.47 -16.22 -8.99
C ASP A 178 -6.66 -17.27 -8.22
N GLN A 179 -7.27 -17.91 -7.21
CA GLN A 179 -6.61 -18.98 -6.46
C GLN A 179 -6.31 -20.20 -7.33
N LEU A 180 -7.26 -20.62 -8.19
CA LEU A 180 -7.07 -21.76 -9.08
C LEU A 180 -6.03 -21.48 -10.16
N THR A 181 -6.04 -20.27 -10.76
CA THR A 181 -5.05 -19.86 -11.75
C THR A 181 -3.66 -19.82 -11.11
N ALA A 182 -3.51 -19.19 -9.95
CA ALA A 182 -2.24 -19.14 -9.23
C ALA A 182 -1.73 -20.54 -8.86
N SER A 183 -2.62 -21.42 -8.39
CA SER A 183 -2.28 -22.80 -8.06
C SER A 183 -1.79 -23.58 -9.28
N ALA A 184 -2.42 -23.42 -10.44
CA ALA A 184 -2.02 -24.08 -11.68
C ALA A 184 -0.60 -23.67 -12.12
N LEU A 185 -0.22 -22.42 -11.93
CA LEU A 185 1.12 -21.91 -12.27
C LEU A 185 2.24 -22.57 -11.45
N VAL A 186 1.94 -23.04 -10.26
CA VAL A 186 2.89 -23.74 -9.36
C VAL A 186 2.58 -25.23 -9.19
N HIS A 187 1.97 -25.84 -10.21
CA HIS A 187 1.64 -27.26 -10.27
C HIS A 187 0.72 -27.78 -9.15
N GLY A 188 -0.17 -26.92 -8.67
CA GLY A 188 -1.29 -27.30 -7.78
C GLY A 188 -0.94 -27.45 -6.29
N GLU A 189 0.32 -27.41 -5.88
CA GLU A 189 0.69 -27.67 -4.50
C GLU A 189 1.17 -26.40 -3.77
N PRO A 190 0.69 -26.13 -2.55
CA PRO A 190 1.18 -25.03 -1.71
C PRO A 190 2.56 -25.35 -1.11
N GLY A 191 3.15 -24.38 -0.42
CA GLY A 191 4.34 -24.60 0.40
C GLY A 191 5.68 -24.46 -0.33
N TYR A 192 5.71 -23.78 -1.46
CA TYR A 192 6.92 -23.40 -2.20
C TYR A 192 7.56 -22.12 -1.63
N VAL A 193 8.83 -21.88 -1.96
CA VAL A 193 9.50 -20.59 -1.74
C VAL A 193 9.25 -19.72 -2.98
N LEU A 194 8.77 -18.48 -2.78
CA LEU A 194 8.55 -17.52 -3.84
C LEU A 194 9.68 -16.48 -3.82
N LEU A 195 10.47 -16.44 -4.89
CA LEU A 195 11.47 -15.41 -5.12
C LEU A 195 10.83 -14.27 -5.90
N ALA A 196 10.90 -13.06 -5.37
CA ALA A 196 10.41 -11.84 -5.98
C ALA A 196 11.58 -10.86 -6.18
N PRO A 197 12.47 -11.09 -7.16
CA PRO A 197 13.76 -10.43 -7.25
C PRO A 197 13.69 -8.96 -7.67
N SER A 198 12.55 -8.51 -8.21
CA SER A 198 12.42 -7.20 -8.84
C SER A 198 12.08 -6.10 -7.85
N ALA A 199 12.61 -4.91 -8.09
CA ALA A 199 12.27 -3.66 -7.39
C ALA A 199 12.14 -2.51 -8.41
N SER A 200 11.53 -1.39 -7.95
CA SER A 200 11.35 -0.19 -8.78
C SER A 200 12.67 0.51 -9.15
N HIS A 201 13.74 0.27 -8.40
CA HIS A 201 15.07 0.85 -8.59
C HIS A 201 16.13 -0.25 -8.62
N ASP A 202 17.07 -0.16 -9.55
CA ASP A 202 18.13 -1.15 -9.76
C ASP A 202 19.00 -1.36 -8.52
N GLU A 203 19.27 -0.30 -7.80
CA GLU A 203 20.06 -0.29 -6.57
C GLU A 203 19.48 -1.15 -5.44
N ARG A 204 18.21 -1.52 -5.54
CA ARG A 204 17.51 -2.40 -4.59
C ARG A 204 17.53 -3.86 -5.03
N ILE A 205 17.92 -4.15 -6.28
CA ILE A 205 17.93 -5.50 -6.84
C ILE A 205 19.19 -6.22 -6.36
N TRP A 206 18.99 -7.37 -5.73
CA TRP A 206 20.10 -8.23 -5.34
C TRP A 206 20.61 -9.02 -6.54
N MET A 207 21.84 -9.51 -6.49
CA MET A 207 22.52 -10.20 -7.59
C MET A 207 21.80 -11.49 -7.98
N PRO A 208 21.56 -11.76 -9.29
CA PRO A 208 20.86 -12.95 -9.77
C PRO A 208 21.52 -14.25 -9.30
N GLU A 209 22.84 -14.31 -9.27
CA GLU A 209 23.63 -15.47 -8.85
C GLU A 209 23.35 -15.85 -7.37
N ARG A 210 23.06 -14.83 -6.56
CA ARG A 210 22.71 -15.05 -5.16
C ARG A 210 21.31 -15.60 -4.98
N TYR A 211 20.36 -15.16 -5.82
CA TYR A 211 19.01 -15.74 -5.85
C TYR A 211 19.06 -17.20 -6.32
N ALA A 212 19.87 -17.52 -7.36
CA ALA A 212 20.09 -18.88 -7.82
C ALA A 212 20.65 -19.77 -6.71
N ALA A 213 21.70 -19.32 -6.03
CA ALA A 213 22.29 -20.06 -4.90
C ALA A 213 21.29 -20.29 -3.74
N VAL A 214 20.41 -19.33 -3.46
CA VAL A 214 19.31 -19.52 -2.49
C VAL A 214 18.32 -20.57 -2.97
N ALA A 215 17.98 -20.56 -4.25
CA ALA A 215 17.08 -21.53 -4.86
C ALA A 215 17.65 -22.95 -4.77
N ASP A 216 18.92 -23.14 -5.10
CA ASP A 216 19.60 -24.45 -5.01
C ASP A 216 19.65 -24.95 -3.57
N ASN A 217 19.90 -24.06 -2.61
CA ASN A 217 19.85 -24.41 -1.18
C ASN A 217 18.44 -24.83 -0.73
N CYS A 218 17.40 -24.20 -1.27
CA CYS A 218 16.00 -24.60 -1.04
C CYS A 218 15.73 -26.00 -1.65
N HIS A 219 16.19 -26.24 -2.88
CA HIS A 219 16.07 -27.54 -3.55
C HIS A 219 16.76 -28.65 -2.77
N ALA A 220 17.98 -28.41 -2.30
CA ALA A 220 18.73 -29.39 -1.45
C ALA A 220 17.96 -29.79 -0.17
N ARG A 221 16.99 -28.95 0.24
CA ARG A 221 16.08 -29.22 1.37
C ARG A 221 14.71 -29.76 0.95
N GLY A 222 14.54 -30.13 -0.30
CA GLY A 222 13.28 -30.66 -0.82
C GLY A 222 12.18 -29.60 -1.01
N LEU A 223 12.53 -28.31 -1.05
CA LEU A 223 11.58 -27.22 -1.28
C LEU A 223 11.51 -26.86 -2.76
N ARG A 224 10.32 -26.71 -3.28
CA ARG A 224 10.11 -26.14 -4.61
C ARG A 224 10.32 -24.62 -4.57
N VAL A 225 10.78 -24.05 -5.66
CA VAL A 225 11.03 -22.62 -5.79
C VAL A 225 10.34 -22.08 -7.02
N ALA A 226 9.59 -21.00 -6.86
CA ALA A 226 9.01 -20.21 -7.94
C ALA A 226 9.63 -18.82 -7.99
N VAL A 227 9.83 -18.28 -9.19
CA VAL A 227 10.35 -16.93 -9.43
C VAL A 227 9.25 -16.09 -10.06
N THR A 228 8.94 -14.93 -9.48
CA THR A 228 7.91 -14.01 -9.97
C THR A 228 8.49 -12.67 -10.39
N GLY A 229 7.74 -11.96 -11.23
CA GLY A 229 8.01 -10.62 -11.72
C GLY A 229 6.81 -10.13 -12.53
N SER A 230 6.76 -8.82 -12.82
CA SER A 230 5.75 -8.27 -13.72
C SER A 230 6.04 -8.66 -15.18
N ALA A 231 5.12 -8.32 -16.10
CA ALA A 231 5.31 -8.52 -17.54
C ALA A 231 6.27 -7.49 -18.19
N ALA A 232 6.97 -6.68 -17.40
CA ALA A 232 8.00 -5.80 -17.93
C ALA A 232 9.20 -6.64 -18.42
N PRO A 233 9.72 -6.41 -19.62
CA PRO A 233 10.81 -7.22 -20.21
C PRO A 233 11.97 -7.39 -19.23
N ARG A 234 12.41 -6.31 -18.59
CA ARG A 234 13.49 -6.32 -17.60
C ARG A 234 13.26 -7.31 -16.45
N GLU A 235 12.03 -7.41 -15.93
CA GLU A 235 11.71 -8.30 -14.82
C GLU A 235 11.61 -9.75 -15.27
N MET A 236 11.09 -9.97 -16.50
CA MET A 236 11.06 -11.29 -17.11
C MET A 236 12.47 -11.80 -17.41
N ASP A 237 13.35 -10.93 -17.95
CA ASP A 237 14.75 -11.26 -18.23
C ASP A 237 15.50 -11.61 -16.94
N LEU A 238 15.29 -10.84 -15.87
CA LEU A 238 15.88 -11.11 -14.55
C LEU A 238 15.42 -12.46 -14.00
N ALA A 239 14.12 -12.77 -14.08
CA ALA A 239 13.58 -14.04 -13.64
C ALA A 239 14.15 -15.21 -14.45
N SER A 240 14.24 -15.07 -15.77
CA SER A 240 14.84 -16.07 -16.65
C SER A 240 16.31 -16.30 -16.32
N LEU A 241 17.08 -15.22 -16.14
CA LEU A 241 18.50 -15.31 -15.78
C LEU A 241 18.70 -16.06 -14.46
N ILE A 242 17.86 -15.83 -13.45
CA ILE A 242 17.93 -16.57 -12.16
C ILE A 242 17.66 -18.06 -12.39
N CYS A 243 16.67 -18.38 -13.25
CA CYS A 243 16.36 -19.77 -13.58
C CYS A 243 17.51 -20.47 -14.33
N ASP A 244 18.18 -19.76 -15.23
CA ASP A 244 19.31 -20.29 -16.02
C ASP A 244 20.57 -20.48 -15.18
N LEU A 245 20.74 -19.69 -14.13
CA LEU A 245 21.89 -19.77 -13.21
C LEU A 245 21.74 -20.82 -12.11
N ALA A 246 20.52 -21.28 -11.82
CA ALA A 246 20.27 -22.27 -10.80
C ALA A 246 20.55 -23.68 -11.31
N ASP A 247 21.14 -24.53 -10.46
CA ASP A 247 21.38 -25.96 -10.77
C ASP A 247 20.04 -26.75 -10.77
N GLY A 248 19.08 -26.35 -9.94
CA GLY A 248 17.77 -26.97 -9.84
C GLY A 248 16.70 -26.34 -10.74
N THR A 249 15.64 -27.12 -11.03
CA THR A 249 14.53 -26.61 -11.85
C THR A 249 13.67 -25.63 -11.05
N LEU A 250 13.59 -24.36 -11.48
CA LEU A 250 12.72 -23.33 -10.91
C LEU A 250 11.43 -23.17 -11.74
N ILE A 251 10.36 -22.78 -11.05
CA ILE A 251 9.08 -22.45 -11.70
C ILE A 251 9.08 -20.96 -12.03
N ASN A 252 9.30 -20.60 -13.30
CA ASN A 252 9.24 -19.19 -13.70
C ASN A 252 7.80 -18.77 -13.98
N VAL A 253 7.25 -17.90 -13.13
CA VAL A 253 5.89 -17.34 -13.28
C VAL A 253 5.91 -15.83 -13.58
N ALA A 254 7.08 -15.26 -13.89
CA ALA A 254 7.20 -13.85 -14.24
C ALA A 254 6.37 -13.50 -15.48
N GLY A 255 5.64 -12.41 -15.43
CA GLY A 255 4.76 -11.96 -16.50
C GLY A 255 3.45 -12.75 -16.66
N GLN A 256 3.21 -13.78 -15.86
CA GLN A 256 2.07 -14.69 -16.03
C GLN A 256 0.92 -14.43 -15.04
N THR A 257 1.07 -13.46 -14.14
CA THR A 257 0.09 -13.21 -13.07
C THR A 257 -0.50 -11.82 -13.13
N SER A 258 -1.79 -11.72 -12.84
CA SER A 258 -2.40 -10.49 -12.35
C SER A 258 -1.96 -10.22 -10.90
N LEU A 259 -2.24 -9.02 -10.37
CA LEU A 259 -1.94 -8.72 -8.96
C LEU A 259 -2.73 -9.60 -7.97
N LYS A 260 -3.94 -10.01 -8.33
CA LYS A 260 -4.75 -10.92 -7.51
C LYS A 260 -4.21 -12.34 -7.51
N GLU A 261 -3.76 -12.82 -8.64
CA GLU A 261 -3.09 -14.12 -8.76
C GLU A 261 -1.74 -14.11 -8.04
N LEU A 262 -0.96 -13.02 -8.14
CA LEU A 262 0.27 -12.85 -7.38
C LEU A 262 -0.01 -12.83 -5.85
N LEU A 263 -1.07 -12.16 -5.42
CA LEU A 263 -1.50 -12.18 -4.02
C LEU A 263 -1.85 -13.61 -3.57
N ALA A 264 -2.51 -14.39 -4.43
CA ALA A 264 -2.80 -15.80 -4.17
C ALA A 264 -1.51 -16.64 -4.09
N LEU A 265 -0.54 -16.39 -4.98
CA LEU A 265 0.79 -17.03 -4.88
C LEU A 265 1.48 -16.70 -3.55
N CYS A 266 1.47 -15.43 -3.14
CA CYS A 266 2.02 -15.03 -1.85
C CYS A 266 1.34 -15.78 -0.69
N ARG A 267 0.01 -15.89 -0.70
CA ARG A 267 -0.77 -16.56 0.34
C ARG A 267 -0.42 -18.04 0.51
N HIS A 268 -0.11 -18.73 -0.57
CA HIS A 268 0.19 -20.18 -0.57
C HIS A 268 1.68 -20.49 -0.50
N ALA A 269 2.53 -19.48 -0.61
CA ALA A 269 3.97 -19.64 -0.41
C ALA A 269 4.29 -19.94 1.06
N ARG A 270 5.29 -20.78 1.29
CA ARG A 270 5.86 -21.03 2.61
C ARG A 270 6.74 -19.87 3.08
N LEU A 271 7.36 -19.18 2.13
CA LEU A 271 8.27 -18.07 2.34
C LEU A 271 8.33 -17.23 1.08
N VAL A 272 8.37 -15.91 1.23
CA VAL A 272 8.64 -14.97 0.13
C VAL A 272 9.98 -14.28 0.40
N ILE A 273 10.86 -14.25 -0.60
CA ILE A 273 12.18 -13.61 -0.51
C ILE A 273 12.28 -12.56 -1.61
N GLY A 274 12.66 -11.34 -1.24
CA GLY A 274 12.84 -10.26 -2.21
C GLY A 274 13.26 -8.95 -1.57
N PRO A 275 13.55 -7.93 -2.40
CA PRO A 275 13.85 -6.60 -1.92
C PRO A 275 12.59 -5.90 -1.40
N ASP A 276 12.75 -4.69 -0.86
CA ASP A 276 11.65 -3.78 -0.55
C ASP A 276 10.83 -3.48 -1.82
N SER A 277 9.74 -4.20 -1.99
CA SER A 277 8.91 -4.20 -3.19
C SER A 277 7.45 -4.46 -2.87
N GLY A 278 6.56 -4.15 -3.82
CA GLY A 278 5.13 -4.41 -3.68
C GLY A 278 4.79 -5.86 -3.35
N THR A 279 5.51 -6.83 -3.92
CA THR A 279 5.29 -8.26 -3.67
C THR A 279 5.58 -8.66 -2.22
N LEU A 280 6.65 -8.11 -1.63
CA LEU A 280 6.98 -8.36 -0.23
C LEU A 280 5.85 -7.85 0.70
N HIS A 281 5.37 -6.63 0.45
CA HIS A 281 4.25 -6.07 1.22
C HIS A 281 2.95 -6.85 1.00
N MET A 282 2.66 -7.32 -0.21
CA MET A 282 1.53 -8.20 -0.49
C MET A 282 1.62 -9.50 0.33
N ALA A 283 2.79 -10.12 0.42
CA ALA A 283 3.01 -11.32 1.23
C ALA A 283 2.72 -11.06 2.73
N ILE A 284 3.18 -9.91 3.25
CA ILE A 284 2.90 -9.49 4.63
C ILE A 284 1.39 -9.38 4.88
N THR A 285 0.62 -8.82 3.92
CA THR A 285 -0.86 -8.74 4.06
C THR A 285 -1.53 -10.11 4.15
N GLN A 286 -0.89 -11.15 3.62
CA GLN A 286 -1.36 -12.53 3.67
C GLN A 286 -0.81 -13.32 4.87
N LYS A 287 -0.03 -12.67 5.74
CA LYS A 287 0.64 -13.30 6.89
C LYS A 287 1.66 -14.37 6.50
N THR A 288 2.14 -14.31 5.27
CA THR A 288 3.18 -15.20 4.77
C THR A 288 4.53 -14.75 5.32
N PRO A 289 5.36 -15.66 5.84
CA PRO A 289 6.73 -15.34 6.25
C PRO A 289 7.51 -14.71 5.11
N VAL A 290 8.33 -13.69 5.42
CA VAL A 290 9.12 -12.96 4.43
C VAL A 290 10.57 -12.83 4.86
N VAL A 291 11.48 -12.82 3.88
CA VAL A 291 12.87 -12.37 4.03
C VAL A 291 13.05 -11.15 3.13
N GLY A 292 13.11 -9.98 3.75
CA GLY A 292 13.32 -8.72 3.05
C GLY A 292 14.81 -8.42 2.89
N LEU A 293 15.22 -8.06 1.68
CA LEU A 293 16.58 -7.65 1.36
C LEU A 293 16.62 -6.12 1.23
N TYR A 294 16.99 -5.46 2.30
CA TYR A 294 16.97 -4.01 2.39
C TYR A 294 18.38 -3.45 2.13
N ALA A 295 18.55 -2.71 1.03
CA ALA A 295 19.82 -2.06 0.69
C ALA A 295 19.83 -0.56 1.04
N HIS A 296 18.69 0.14 0.80
CA HIS A 296 18.57 1.59 0.94
C HIS A 296 17.30 2.04 1.69
N SER A 297 16.45 1.12 2.10
CA SER A 297 15.25 1.39 2.87
C SER A 297 15.38 0.81 4.28
N ASN A 298 14.70 1.43 5.23
CA ASN A 298 14.63 0.94 6.60
C ASN A 298 13.62 -0.23 6.64
N PRO A 299 13.97 -1.38 7.25
CA PRO A 299 13.08 -2.54 7.38
C PRO A 299 11.88 -2.27 8.27
#